data_e7a20b66c0d29ded34d6fd99c5ddacb1
#
_entry.id   e7a20b66c0d29ded34d6fd99c5ddacb1
#
_cell.length_a   1.000
_cell.length_b   1.000
_cell.length_c   1.000
_cell.angle_alpha   90.00
_cell.angle_beta   90.00
_cell.angle_gamma   90.00
#
_symmetry.space_group_name_H-M   'P 1'
#
loop_
_entity.id
_entity.type
_entity.pdbx_description
1 polymer ?
#
loop_
_entity_poly.entity_id
_entity_poly.type
_entity_poly.pdbx_seq_one_letter_code
_entity_poly.pdbx_strand_id
1 'polypeptide(L)'
;MTFCRYLHNFLFTTERNELFKIQDISTQNFSQYFTSFENVQTTLYQIYDLSMTKTNVLLDKNVITRICNRLLNATYIDVYAIGIDDIIGKQLVYRLQSLGLLTTLHDTFNQKYVKNTSKNNVSIVICLNASQLQIYEITEYLLQNHIYTVSLMGSHHQQLLNMNQDSLLFYTPENQDMDGLIEVFSAEYVINLIYAILKGRKENNMNK
;
A
#
# COMPACT_ATOMS: atom_id res chain seq x y z
N MET A 1 -11.76 -22.44 -26.10
CA MET A 1 -11.56 -23.02 -24.75
C MET A 1 -10.12 -23.54 -24.50
N THR A 2 -9.17 -23.31 -25.39
CA THR A 2 -7.83 -23.94 -25.36
C THR A 2 -6.71 -23.00 -24.92
N PHE A 3 -6.86 -21.70 -25.10
CA PHE A 3 -5.81 -20.70 -24.82
C PHE A 3 -5.60 -20.44 -23.30
N CYS A 4 -6.69 -20.34 -22.53
CA CYS A 4 -6.61 -20.17 -21.07
C CYS A 4 -6.00 -21.37 -20.33
N ARG A 5 -6.21 -22.59 -20.84
CA ARG A 5 -5.62 -23.81 -20.26
C ARG A 5 -4.13 -23.93 -20.56
N TYR A 6 -3.68 -23.39 -21.70
CA TYR A 6 -2.27 -23.38 -22.07
C TYR A 6 -1.46 -22.37 -21.24
N LEU A 7 -2.02 -21.18 -21.01
CA LEU A 7 -1.45 -20.16 -20.11
C LEU A 7 -1.39 -20.66 -18.66
N HIS A 8 -2.44 -21.33 -18.19
CA HIS A 8 -2.48 -21.87 -16.83
C HIS A 8 -1.42 -22.95 -16.59
N ASN A 9 -1.24 -23.90 -17.54
CA ASN A 9 -0.22 -24.93 -17.42
C ASN A 9 1.21 -24.41 -17.64
N PHE A 10 1.41 -23.42 -18.51
CA PHE A 10 2.72 -22.81 -18.75
C PHE A 10 3.21 -22.03 -17.52
N LEU A 11 2.33 -21.30 -16.85
CA LEU A 11 2.64 -20.58 -15.63
C LEU A 11 2.96 -21.52 -14.46
N PHE A 12 2.21 -22.62 -14.28
CA PHE A 12 2.35 -23.48 -13.08
C PHE A 12 3.52 -24.49 -13.15
N THR A 13 4.03 -24.86 -14.31
CA THR A 13 5.13 -25.83 -14.40
C THR A 13 6.53 -25.19 -14.43
N THR A 14 6.65 -23.97 -14.91
CA THR A 14 7.91 -23.20 -14.91
C THR A 14 8.15 -22.56 -13.54
N GLU A 15 7.09 -22.19 -12.82
CA GLU A 15 7.11 -21.41 -11.58
C GLU A 15 7.75 -22.10 -10.37
N ARG A 16 7.64 -23.42 -10.23
CA ARG A 16 8.23 -24.10 -9.05
C ARG A 16 9.76 -24.08 -9.02
N ASN A 17 10.39 -24.08 -10.18
CA ASN A 17 11.86 -24.03 -10.25
C ASN A 17 12.42 -22.60 -10.26
N GLU A 18 11.59 -21.59 -10.59
CA GLU A 18 12.01 -20.19 -10.61
C GLU A 18 11.71 -19.46 -9.30
N LEU A 19 10.70 -19.89 -8.52
CA LEU A 19 10.45 -19.38 -7.17
C LEU A 19 11.65 -19.55 -6.22
N PHE A 20 12.46 -20.60 -6.42
CA PHE A 20 13.72 -20.76 -5.69
C PHE A 20 14.83 -19.80 -6.18
N LYS A 21 14.77 -19.32 -7.43
CA LYS A 21 15.70 -18.29 -7.95
C LYS A 21 15.34 -16.88 -7.51
N ILE A 22 14.07 -16.61 -7.17
CA ILE A 22 13.62 -15.30 -6.66
C ILE A 22 14.24 -14.98 -5.30
N GLN A 23 14.59 -15.98 -4.48
CA GLN A 23 15.34 -15.75 -3.24
C GLN A 23 16.76 -15.19 -3.49
N ASP A 24 17.37 -15.49 -4.63
CA ASP A 24 18.69 -14.98 -4.99
C ASP A 24 18.64 -13.57 -5.63
N ILE A 25 17.48 -13.14 -6.17
CA ILE A 25 17.34 -11.80 -6.79
C ILE A 25 17.44 -10.68 -5.76
N SER A 26 17.06 -10.93 -4.50
CA SER A 26 17.14 -9.94 -3.40
C SER A 26 18.56 -9.52 -3.03
N THR A 27 19.59 -10.21 -3.52
CA THR A 27 21.00 -9.97 -3.20
C THR A 27 21.85 -9.57 -4.40
N GLN A 28 21.28 -9.52 -5.63
CA GLN A 28 22.02 -9.24 -6.85
C GLN A 28 21.80 -7.81 -7.35
N ASN A 29 22.83 -7.24 -7.90
CA ASN A 29 22.87 -5.90 -8.48
C ASN A 29 21.95 -5.84 -9.71
N PHE A 30 20.72 -5.33 -9.56
CA PHE A 30 19.69 -5.28 -10.61
C PHE A 30 20.13 -4.54 -11.88
N SER A 31 21.08 -3.61 -11.76
CA SER A 31 21.62 -2.87 -12.91
C SER A 31 22.18 -3.80 -14.01
N GLN A 32 22.59 -5.02 -13.67
CA GLN A 32 23.09 -6.01 -14.65
C GLN A 32 21.98 -6.62 -15.52
N TYR A 33 20.72 -6.56 -15.06
CA TYR A 33 19.58 -7.13 -15.77
C TYR A 33 18.89 -6.15 -16.73
N PHE A 34 19.16 -4.84 -16.62
CA PHE A 34 18.58 -3.81 -17.47
C PHE A 34 19.40 -3.56 -18.74
N THR A 35 19.85 -4.62 -19.41
CA THR A 35 20.74 -4.55 -20.58
C THR A 35 20.03 -4.72 -21.91
N SER A 36 18.86 -5.37 -21.94
CA SER A 36 18.03 -5.52 -23.14
C SER A 36 16.55 -5.33 -22.80
N PHE A 37 15.72 -5.07 -23.81
CA PHE A 37 14.27 -4.92 -23.62
C PHE A 37 13.63 -6.15 -22.97
N GLU A 38 13.98 -7.34 -23.46
CA GLU A 38 13.45 -8.61 -22.97
C GLU A 38 13.82 -8.86 -21.51
N ASN A 39 15.07 -8.55 -21.15
CA ASN A 39 15.53 -8.67 -19.77
C ASN A 39 14.81 -7.68 -18.85
N VAL A 40 14.62 -6.43 -19.27
CA VAL A 40 13.86 -5.42 -18.51
C VAL A 40 12.42 -5.87 -18.30
N GLN A 41 11.76 -6.34 -19.36
CA GLN A 41 10.38 -6.81 -19.28
C GLN A 41 10.24 -8.00 -18.31
N THR A 42 11.11 -8.98 -18.41
CA THR A 42 11.11 -10.15 -17.52
C THR A 42 11.38 -9.75 -16.06
N THR A 43 12.38 -8.88 -15.84
CA THR A 43 12.74 -8.42 -14.50
C THR A 43 11.62 -7.62 -13.86
N LEU A 44 10.97 -6.70 -14.58
CA LEU A 44 9.83 -5.96 -14.08
C LEU A 44 8.67 -6.88 -13.69
N TYR A 45 8.36 -7.89 -14.52
CA TYR A 45 7.33 -8.87 -14.18
C TYR A 45 7.66 -9.60 -12.85
N GLN A 46 8.91 -10.03 -12.67
CA GLN A 46 9.36 -10.70 -11.46
C GLN A 46 9.28 -9.79 -10.23
N ILE A 47 9.61 -8.50 -10.38
CA ILE A 47 9.51 -7.50 -9.32
C ILE A 47 8.03 -7.30 -8.90
N TYR A 48 7.13 -7.18 -9.86
CA TYR A 48 5.69 -7.08 -9.58
C TYR A 48 5.16 -8.31 -8.84
N ASP A 49 5.51 -9.50 -9.31
CA ASP A 49 5.09 -10.76 -8.68
C ASP A 49 5.62 -10.88 -7.25
N LEU A 50 6.90 -10.59 -7.06
CA LEU A 50 7.55 -10.57 -5.73
C LEU A 50 6.85 -9.58 -4.79
N SER A 51 6.64 -8.34 -5.25
CA SER A 51 6.01 -7.28 -4.47
C SER A 51 4.62 -7.68 -4.00
N MET A 52 3.79 -8.22 -4.91
CA MET A 52 2.43 -8.68 -4.60
C MET A 52 2.43 -9.88 -3.66
N THR A 53 3.23 -10.90 -3.96
CA THR A 53 3.28 -12.15 -3.18
C THR A 53 3.75 -11.90 -1.75
N LYS A 54 4.85 -11.16 -1.58
CA LYS A 54 5.39 -10.84 -0.26
C LYS A 54 4.46 -9.91 0.53
N THR A 55 3.88 -8.91 -0.13
CA THR A 55 2.91 -8.01 0.53
C THR A 55 1.68 -8.78 0.98
N ASN A 56 1.15 -9.70 0.17
CA ASN A 56 -0.05 -10.46 0.52
C ASN A 56 0.12 -11.31 1.80
N VAL A 57 1.33 -11.80 2.07
CA VAL A 57 1.65 -12.54 3.32
C VAL A 57 1.59 -11.63 4.55
N LEU A 58 1.88 -10.34 4.40
CA LEU A 58 1.87 -9.36 5.50
C LEU A 58 0.48 -8.82 5.84
N LEU A 59 -0.49 -9.00 4.95
CA LEU A 59 -1.82 -8.42 5.09
C LEU A 59 -2.75 -9.31 5.94
N ASP A 60 -3.29 -8.73 7.03
CA ASP A 60 -4.32 -9.38 7.86
C ASP A 60 -5.72 -9.04 7.33
N LYS A 61 -6.47 -10.07 6.96
CA LYS A 61 -7.86 -9.94 6.47
C LYS A 61 -8.77 -9.20 7.45
N ASN A 62 -8.61 -9.42 8.77
CA ASN A 62 -9.46 -8.79 9.78
C ASN A 62 -9.14 -7.30 9.90
N VAL A 63 -7.86 -6.94 9.84
CA VAL A 63 -7.41 -5.53 9.82
C VAL A 63 -7.96 -4.83 8.59
N ILE A 64 -7.79 -5.40 7.40
CA ILE A 64 -8.33 -4.84 6.14
C ILE A 64 -9.85 -4.67 6.23
N THR A 65 -10.55 -5.68 6.75
CA THR A 65 -12.01 -5.64 6.89
C THR A 65 -12.44 -4.50 7.80
N ARG A 66 -11.76 -4.30 8.94
CA ARG A 66 -12.03 -3.24 9.90
C ARG A 66 -11.76 -1.86 9.31
N ILE A 67 -10.61 -1.68 8.64
CA ILE A 67 -10.25 -0.45 7.95
C ILE A 67 -11.29 -0.10 6.88
N CYS A 68 -11.65 -1.03 6.01
CA CYS A 68 -12.67 -0.79 4.98
C CYS A 68 -14.02 -0.40 5.57
N ASN A 69 -14.44 -1.00 6.69
CA ASN A 69 -15.66 -0.60 7.39
C ASN A 69 -15.57 0.83 7.93
N ARG A 70 -14.43 1.23 8.50
CA ARG A 70 -14.20 2.58 8.98
C ARG A 70 -14.21 3.60 7.85
N LEU A 71 -13.54 3.31 6.74
CA LEU A 71 -13.52 4.20 5.57
C LEU A 71 -14.91 4.42 4.96
N LEU A 72 -15.73 3.38 4.86
CA LEU A 72 -17.11 3.49 4.34
C LEU A 72 -18.03 4.35 5.23
N ASN A 73 -17.78 4.38 6.53
CA ASN A 73 -18.58 5.11 7.51
C ASN A 73 -17.94 6.45 7.93
N ALA A 74 -16.78 6.79 7.38
CA ALA A 74 -16.10 8.04 7.67
C ALA A 74 -16.88 9.24 7.11
N THR A 75 -16.98 10.31 7.90
CA THR A 75 -17.49 11.59 7.41
C THR A 75 -16.51 12.22 6.43
N TYR A 76 -15.23 12.09 6.73
CA TYR A 76 -14.14 12.63 5.93
C TYR A 76 -12.89 11.77 6.10
N ILE A 77 -12.09 11.66 5.05
CA ILE A 77 -10.83 10.90 5.06
C ILE A 77 -9.68 11.85 4.77
N ASP A 78 -8.77 11.94 5.72
CA ASP A 78 -7.55 12.74 5.60
C ASP A 78 -6.37 11.82 5.29
N VAL A 79 -5.68 12.06 4.18
CA VAL A 79 -4.48 11.31 3.79
C VAL A 79 -3.26 12.20 3.99
N TYR A 80 -2.34 11.76 4.83
CA TYR A 80 -1.06 12.45 5.08
C TYR A 80 0.05 11.70 4.36
N ALA A 81 0.67 12.39 3.40
CA ALA A 81 1.78 11.85 2.61
C ALA A 81 2.74 12.99 2.26
N ILE A 82 4.01 12.83 2.57
CA ILE A 82 5.02 13.88 2.46
C ILE A 82 6.15 13.43 1.55
N GLY A 83 6.64 14.34 0.71
CA GLY A 83 7.76 14.04 -0.19
C GLY A 83 7.40 12.98 -1.22
N ILE A 84 8.18 11.90 -1.30
CA ILE A 84 7.97 10.82 -2.27
C ILE A 84 6.67 10.04 -2.03
N ASP A 85 6.19 10.00 -0.77
CA ASP A 85 4.96 9.32 -0.39
C ASP A 85 3.72 9.99 -1.02
N ASP A 86 3.83 11.25 -1.42
CA ASP A 86 2.78 12.05 -2.08
C ASP A 86 2.24 11.38 -3.35
N ILE A 87 3.08 10.66 -4.10
CA ILE A 87 2.67 9.92 -5.30
C ILE A 87 1.62 8.87 -4.94
N ILE A 88 1.89 8.08 -3.91
CA ILE A 88 0.99 7.04 -3.40
C ILE A 88 -0.23 7.67 -2.74
N GLY A 89 -0.04 8.78 -2.02
CA GLY A 89 -1.12 9.57 -1.42
C GLY A 89 -2.13 10.07 -2.46
N LYS A 90 -1.66 10.65 -3.56
CA LYS A 90 -2.51 11.10 -4.68
C LYS A 90 -3.30 9.96 -5.31
N GLN A 91 -2.65 8.82 -5.51
CA GLN A 91 -3.33 7.65 -6.07
C GLN A 91 -4.42 7.13 -5.13
N LEU A 92 -4.15 7.02 -3.82
CA LEU A 92 -5.14 6.62 -2.84
C LEU A 92 -6.34 7.59 -2.82
N VAL A 93 -6.07 8.89 -2.75
CA VAL A 93 -7.11 9.94 -2.76
C VAL A 93 -7.98 9.84 -4.02
N TYR A 94 -7.37 9.73 -5.20
CA TYR A 94 -8.10 9.57 -6.45
C TYR A 94 -9.01 8.33 -6.43
N ARG A 95 -8.52 7.18 -5.94
CA ARG A 95 -9.29 5.95 -5.82
C ARG A 95 -10.48 6.11 -4.87
N LEU A 96 -10.26 6.70 -3.69
CA LEU A 96 -11.33 6.91 -2.70
C LEU A 96 -12.38 7.92 -3.19
N GLN A 97 -11.94 9.02 -3.80
CA GLN A 97 -12.85 10.00 -4.41
C GLN A 97 -13.67 9.41 -5.56
N SER A 98 -13.10 8.52 -6.37
CA SER A 98 -13.83 7.82 -7.44
C SER A 98 -14.97 6.94 -6.92
N LEU A 99 -14.90 6.54 -5.65
CA LEU A 99 -15.99 5.86 -4.94
C LEU A 99 -16.96 6.83 -4.26
N GLY A 100 -16.80 8.15 -4.42
CA GLY A 100 -17.62 9.17 -3.76
C GLY A 100 -17.35 9.29 -2.27
N LEU A 101 -16.14 8.91 -1.78
CA LEU A 101 -15.71 9.17 -0.42
C LEU A 101 -15.03 10.53 -0.35
N LEU A 102 -15.44 11.36 0.63
CA LEU A 102 -14.83 12.68 0.83
C LEU A 102 -13.42 12.52 1.37
N THR A 103 -12.43 12.81 0.54
CA THR A 103 -11.03 12.55 0.84
C THR A 103 -10.14 13.72 0.42
N THR A 104 -9.19 14.09 1.27
CA THR A 104 -8.17 15.13 0.97
C THR A 104 -6.77 14.62 1.27
N LEU A 105 -5.82 15.02 0.42
CA LEU A 105 -4.39 14.84 0.64
C LEU A 105 -3.83 16.03 1.38
N HIS A 106 -3.01 15.77 2.38
CA HIS A 106 -2.23 16.75 3.13
C HIS A 106 -0.74 16.47 2.93
N ASP A 107 -0.06 17.37 2.26
CA ASP A 107 1.40 17.39 2.08
C ASP A 107 2.10 18.18 3.21
N THR A 108 1.31 18.88 4.01
CA THR A 108 1.73 19.66 5.17
C THR A 108 0.84 19.39 6.37
N PHE A 109 1.38 19.59 7.58
CA PHE A 109 0.66 19.34 8.81
C PHE A 109 0.09 20.62 9.44
N ASN A 110 -1.22 20.62 9.69
CA ASN A 110 -1.92 21.72 10.32
C ASN A 110 -2.61 21.27 11.62
N GLN A 111 -1.99 21.56 12.76
CA GLN A 111 -2.51 21.20 14.09
C GLN A 111 -3.89 21.80 14.38
N LYS A 112 -4.18 23.03 13.92
CA LYS A 112 -5.49 23.69 14.14
C LYS A 112 -6.59 22.96 13.38
N TYR A 113 -6.28 22.46 12.19
CA TYR A 113 -7.20 21.65 11.41
C TYR A 113 -7.56 20.37 12.17
N VAL A 114 -6.56 19.64 12.64
CA VAL A 114 -6.76 18.37 13.37
C VAL A 114 -7.60 18.57 14.63
N LYS A 115 -7.36 19.64 15.42
CA LYS A 115 -8.16 19.94 16.63
C LYS A 115 -9.64 20.16 16.35
N ASN A 116 -9.97 20.65 15.16
CA ASN A 116 -11.35 20.93 14.74
C ASN A 116 -11.99 19.79 13.94
N THR A 117 -11.25 18.69 13.74
CA THR A 117 -11.69 17.54 12.96
C THR A 117 -12.70 16.71 13.76
N SER A 118 -13.72 16.18 13.07
CA SER A 118 -14.72 15.29 13.68
C SER A 118 -14.09 13.96 14.10
N LYS A 119 -14.56 13.39 15.21
CA LYS A 119 -14.16 12.05 15.67
C LYS A 119 -14.57 10.92 14.71
N ASN A 120 -15.48 11.19 13.78
CA ASN A 120 -15.88 10.25 12.73
C ASN A 120 -14.99 10.33 11.47
N ASN A 121 -13.97 11.19 11.49
CA ASN A 121 -12.97 11.20 10.43
C ASN A 121 -12.00 10.03 10.59
N VAL A 122 -11.44 9.63 9.47
CA VAL A 122 -10.35 8.65 9.39
C VAL A 122 -9.13 9.32 8.82
N SER A 123 -8.00 9.17 9.48
CA SER A 123 -6.71 9.62 8.95
C SER A 123 -5.90 8.42 8.46
N ILE A 124 -5.32 8.55 7.27
CA ILE A 124 -4.39 7.57 6.71
C ILE A 124 -3.03 8.25 6.60
N VAL A 125 -2.01 7.71 7.25
CA VAL A 125 -0.63 8.18 7.14
C VAL A 125 0.14 7.21 6.25
N ILE A 126 0.87 7.74 5.26
CA ILE A 126 1.65 6.95 4.31
C ILE A 126 3.13 7.14 4.61
N CYS A 127 3.87 6.04 4.69
CA CYS A 127 5.30 6.02 4.95
C CYS A 127 5.98 4.92 4.13
N LEU A 128 6.47 5.28 2.95
CA LEU A 128 7.25 4.36 2.11
C LEU A 128 8.65 4.18 2.67
N ASN A 129 9.23 5.25 3.22
CA ASN A 129 10.61 5.28 3.66
C ASN A 129 10.73 5.75 5.12
N ALA A 130 11.50 5.03 5.95
CA ALA A 130 11.68 5.25 7.39
C ALA A 130 12.27 6.61 7.78
N SER A 131 12.83 7.36 6.84
CA SER A 131 13.57 8.61 7.12
C SER A 131 12.68 9.83 7.43
N GLN A 132 11.35 9.69 7.39
CA GLN A 132 10.42 10.83 7.52
C GLN A 132 9.94 11.00 8.97
N LEU A 133 10.75 11.60 9.83
CA LEU A 133 10.40 11.92 11.23
C LEU A 133 9.05 12.66 11.35
N GLN A 134 8.72 13.51 10.37
CA GLN A 134 7.48 14.29 10.37
C GLN A 134 6.23 13.40 10.35
N ILE A 135 6.25 12.23 9.70
CA ILE A 135 5.11 11.29 9.70
C ILE A 135 4.86 10.71 11.10
N TYR A 136 5.91 10.48 11.89
CA TYR A 136 5.75 10.03 13.27
C TYR A 136 5.12 11.11 14.15
N GLU A 137 5.56 12.37 14.02
CA GLU A 137 4.99 13.51 14.75
C GLU A 137 3.51 13.72 14.40
N ILE A 138 3.15 13.63 13.11
CA ILE A 138 1.76 13.72 12.64
C ILE A 138 0.94 12.60 13.26
N THR A 139 1.44 11.36 13.18
CA THR A 139 0.74 10.18 13.71
C THR A 139 0.49 10.33 15.21
N GLU A 140 1.50 10.69 15.99
CA GLU A 140 1.38 10.91 17.42
C GLU A 140 0.31 11.96 17.73
N TYR A 141 0.34 13.08 17.02
CA TYR A 141 -0.62 14.16 17.23
C TYR A 141 -2.07 13.76 16.89
N LEU A 142 -2.28 13.00 15.82
CA LEU A 142 -3.59 12.46 15.45
C LEU A 142 -4.12 11.54 16.54
N LEU A 143 -3.29 10.65 17.09
CA LEU A 143 -3.65 9.73 18.15
C LEU A 143 -3.96 10.45 19.47
N GLN A 144 -3.17 11.46 19.84
CA GLN A 144 -3.43 12.32 21.02
C GLN A 144 -4.77 13.05 20.93
N ASN A 145 -5.25 13.36 19.71
CA ASN A 145 -6.55 13.97 19.48
C ASN A 145 -7.69 12.93 19.25
N HIS A 146 -7.42 11.66 19.52
CA HIS A 146 -8.39 10.55 19.38
C HIS A 146 -8.96 10.36 17.96
N ILE A 147 -8.21 10.73 16.94
CA ILE A 147 -8.56 10.48 15.55
C ILE A 147 -8.19 9.03 15.22
N TYR A 148 -9.12 8.29 14.62
CA TYR A 148 -8.82 6.96 14.13
C TYR A 148 -7.81 7.03 12.99
N THR A 149 -6.62 6.49 13.23
CA THR A 149 -5.47 6.61 12.34
C THR A 149 -5.03 5.24 11.84
N VAL A 150 -4.86 5.13 10.53
CA VAL A 150 -4.35 3.94 9.83
C VAL A 150 -3.00 4.28 9.24
N SER A 151 -2.00 3.41 9.39
CA SER A 151 -0.73 3.53 8.68
C SER A 151 -0.71 2.63 7.44
N LEU A 152 -0.29 3.18 6.31
CA LEU A 152 0.15 2.43 5.14
C LEU A 152 1.67 2.53 5.06
N MET A 153 2.39 1.46 5.36
CA MET A 153 3.83 1.54 5.58
C MET A 153 4.58 0.27 5.21
N GLY A 154 5.88 0.45 4.93
CA GLY A 154 6.79 -0.67 4.72
C GLY A 154 6.96 -1.57 5.94
N SER A 155 7.26 -2.84 5.72
CA SER A 155 7.37 -3.88 6.77
C SER A 155 8.45 -3.62 7.82
N HIS A 156 9.42 -2.74 7.55
CA HIS A 156 10.53 -2.42 8.46
C HIS A 156 10.25 -1.28 9.46
N HIS A 157 9.08 -0.65 9.40
CA HIS A 157 8.73 0.51 10.24
C HIS A 157 8.15 0.12 11.60
N GLN A 158 8.92 -0.58 12.44
CA GLN A 158 8.47 -1.09 13.74
C GLN A 158 7.94 -0.01 14.69
N GLN A 159 8.51 1.18 14.69
CA GLN A 159 8.06 2.27 15.56
C GLN A 159 6.63 2.70 15.19
N LEU A 160 6.35 2.94 13.92
CA LEU A 160 5.04 3.35 13.44
C LEU A 160 3.99 2.23 13.63
N LEU A 161 4.40 0.96 13.47
CA LEU A 161 3.57 -0.21 13.73
C LEU A 161 3.08 -0.24 15.18
N ASN A 162 3.94 0.08 16.14
CA ASN A 162 3.61 0.08 17.55
C ASN A 162 2.72 1.27 17.98
N MET A 163 2.66 2.33 17.18
CA MET A 163 1.83 3.51 17.48
C MET A 163 0.36 3.30 17.11
N ASN A 164 0.06 2.62 16.02
CA ASN A 164 -1.27 2.52 15.45
C ASN A 164 -1.97 1.20 15.79
N GLN A 165 -3.30 1.26 15.99
CA GLN A 165 -4.11 0.06 16.18
C GLN A 165 -4.27 -0.74 14.89
N ASP A 166 -4.35 -0.05 13.77
CA ASP A 166 -4.53 -0.64 12.45
C ASP A 166 -3.45 -0.16 11.49
N SER A 167 -2.75 -1.11 10.90
CA SER A 167 -1.66 -0.86 9.95
C SER A 167 -1.78 -1.76 8.74
N LEU A 168 -1.56 -1.19 7.57
CA LEU A 168 -1.47 -1.86 6.29
C LEU A 168 0.01 -1.98 5.95
N LEU A 169 0.54 -3.18 6.09
CA LEU A 169 1.94 -3.44 5.80
C LEU A 169 2.11 -3.84 4.34
N PHE A 170 3.13 -3.30 3.70
CA PHE A 170 3.61 -3.76 2.41
C PHE A 170 5.07 -4.20 2.47
N TYR A 171 5.46 -5.03 1.53
CA TYR A 171 6.82 -5.55 1.47
C TYR A 171 7.81 -4.46 1.09
N THR A 172 8.90 -4.39 1.85
CA THR A 172 10.08 -3.59 1.58
C THR A 172 11.31 -4.49 1.59
N PRO A 173 12.19 -4.46 0.59
CA PRO A 173 13.42 -5.24 0.60
C PRO A 173 14.41 -4.68 1.63
N GLU A 174 15.31 -5.52 2.12
CA GLU A 174 16.39 -5.10 3.03
C GLU A 174 17.42 -4.20 2.33
N ASN A 175 17.65 -4.45 1.04
CA ASN A 175 18.56 -3.67 0.21
C ASN A 175 17.75 -2.83 -0.78
N GLN A 176 17.96 -1.51 -0.77
CA GLN A 176 17.23 -0.55 -1.63
C GLN A 176 17.91 -0.40 -3.01
N ASP A 177 18.12 -1.51 -3.72
CA ASP A 177 18.85 -1.46 -5.01
C ASP A 177 18.04 -0.91 -6.20
N MET A 178 16.75 -0.59 -6.00
CA MET A 178 15.82 -0.23 -7.08
C MET A 178 15.11 1.12 -6.85
N ASP A 179 15.75 2.07 -6.19
CA ASP A 179 15.23 3.44 -6.00
C ASP A 179 13.77 3.51 -5.50
N GLY A 180 13.36 2.56 -4.65
CA GLY A 180 12.03 2.49 -4.08
C GLY A 180 10.94 1.90 -5.00
N LEU A 181 11.32 1.29 -6.12
CA LEU A 181 10.36 0.71 -7.08
C LEU A 181 9.51 -0.42 -6.47
N ILE A 182 10.14 -1.29 -5.68
CA ILE A 182 9.45 -2.40 -5.00
C ILE A 182 8.45 -1.87 -3.98
N GLU A 183 8.84 -0.87 -3.19
CA GLU A 183 8.00 -0.22 -2.20
C GLU A 183 6.77 0.43 -2.84
N VAL A 184 6.97 1.15 -3.94
CA VAL A 184 5.88 1.77 -4.70
C VAL A 184 4.90 0.72 -5.22
N PHE A 185 5.37 -0.35 -5.86
CA PHE A 185 4.50 -1.42 -6.35
C PHE A 185 3.78 -2.17 -5.23
N SER A 186 4.48 -2.41 -4.12
CA SER A 186 3.89 -3.06 -2.95
C SER A 186 2.79 -2.20 -2.32
N ALA A 187 3.02 -0.91 -2.16
CA ALA A 187 2.03 0.04 -1.64
C ALA A 187 0.85 0.20 -2.60
N GLU A 188 1.11 0.27 -3.92
CA GLU A 188 0.08 0.33 -4.95
C GLU A 188 -0.82 -0.91 -4.94
N TYR A 189 -0.25 -2.10 -4.74
CA TYR A 189 -1.03 -3.33 -4.59
C TYR A 189 -2.01 -3.22 -3.42
N VAL A 190 -1.58 -2.73 -2.25
CA VAL A 190 -2.46 -2.55 -1.07
C VAL A 190 -3.57 -1.56 -1.37
N ILE A 191 -3.27 -0.42 -2.00
CA ILE A 191 -4.27 0.58 -2.38
C ILE A 191 -5.32 -0.01 -3.33
N ASN A 192 -4.88 -0.76 -4.34
CA ASN A 192 -5.78 -1.39 -5.30
C ASN A 192 -6.65 -2.46 -4.64
N LEU A 193 -6.12 -3.21 -3.68
CA LEU A 193 -6.87 -4.20 -2.90
C LEU A 193 -7.97 -3.51 -2.07
N ILE A 194 -7.64 -2.47 -1.32
CA ILE A 194 -8.60 -1.68 -0.53
C ILE A 194 -9.69 -1.10 -1.44
N TYR A 195 -9.29 -0.49 -2.55
CA TYR A 195 -10.23 0.06 -3.53
C TYR A 195 -11.21 -0.99 -4.06
N ALA A 196 -10.70 -2.16 -4.46
CA ALA A 196 -11.54 -3.24 -5.00
C ALA A 196 -12.56 -3.74 -3.96
N ILE A 197 -12.14 -3.89 -2.68
CA ILE A 197 -13.03 -4.29 -1.59
C ILE A 197 -14.11 -3.23 -1.34
N LEU A 198 -13.73 -1.95 -1.26
CA LEU A 198 -14.66 -0.84 -1.03
C LEU A 198 -15.67 -0.72 -2.17
N LYS A 199 -15.21 -0.82 -3.42
CA LYS A 199 -16.06 -0.80 -4.61
C LYS A 199 -17.10 -1.92 -4.57
N GLY A 200 -16.67 -3.16 -4.37
CA GLY A 200 -17.57 -4.30 -4.30
C GLY A 200 -18.61 -4.18 -3.18
N ARG A 201 -18.24 -3.62 -2.02
CA ARG A 201 -19.19 -3.38 -0.91
C ARG A 201 -20.21 -2.28 -1.23
N LYS A 202 -19.79 -1.18 -1.89
CA LYS A 202 -20.73 -0.11 -2.30
C LYS A 202 -21.71 -0.60 -3.33
N GLU A 203 -21.28 -1.34 -4.33
CA GLU A 203 -22.17 -1.92 -5.37
C GLU A 203 -23.19 -2.89 -4.77
N ASN A 204 -22.77 -3.76 -3.84
CA ASN A 204 -23.66 -4.67 -3.14
C ASN A 204 -24.69 -3.98 -2.23
N ASN A 205 -24.35 -2.81 -1.68
CA ASN A 205 -25.28 -2.03 -0.85
C ASN A 205 -26.28 -1.21 -1.68
N MET A 206 -25.96 -0.85 -2.93
CA MET A 206 -26.87 -0.17 -3.85
C MET A 206 -27.91 -1.10 -4.48
N ASN A 207 -27.65 -2.41 -4.47
CA ASN A 207 -28.54 -3.43 -5.03
C ASN A 207 -29.47 -4.07 -3.99
N LYS A 208 -29.48 -3.57 -2.77
CA LYS A 208 -30.41 -3.93 -1.69
C LYS A 208 -31.41 -2.82 -1.42
#